data_e036506b7dc77f36c232f849b4a005dc
#
_entry.id   e036506b7dc77f36c232f849b4a005dc
#
_cell.length_a   1.000
_cell.length_b   1.000
_cell.length_c   1.000
_cell.angle_alpha   90.00
_cell.angle_beta   90.00
_cell.angle_gamma   90.00
#
_symmetry.space_group_name_H-M   'P 1'
#
loop_
_entity.id
_entity.type
_entity.pdbx_description
1 polymer ?
#
loop_
_entity_poly.entity_id
_entity_poly.type
_entity_poly.pdbx_seq_one_letter_code
_entity_poly.pdbx_strand_id
1 'polypeptide(L)'
;MCSSDLMPYGYPKQLEKYGIHCKMFSPVRPVLSSYQNNRDHRKITVIDGHTAFTGGVNLADEYINRKVRFGHWKDTAIMLKGDAATGFLMMFLQMWNITEHRTDDYARYLYRPAASNPKESDGTGFVMPYGDSPLDNETVGQHVYMDILNESRYYVHIMTPYLILDSDMITSLTFAAKRGIETIIIMPHIPDKIYAYLLARSYYAELLQAGVKIYEYMPGFVHAKVFTSDNTKAVVGSINMDYRSLHLHFECAVYLFRNPAVQQDGADFQETLKHCQEITLEDCRTYPMPKKIAG
;
A
#
# COMPACT_ATOMS: atom_id res chain seq x y z
N MET A 1 -11.13 -2.26 6.97
CA MET A 1 -11.44 -3.39 7.88
C MET A 1 -10.39 -4.44 7.63
N CYS A 2 -9.61 -4.81 8.62
CA CYS A 2 -8.78 -6.00 8.50
C CYS A 2 -9.69 -7.21 8.34
N SER A 3 -9.33 -8.12 7.45
CA SER A 3 -10.06 -9.38 7.23
C SER A 3 -10.22 -10.25 8.48
N SER A 4 -9.47 -9.95 9.55
CA SER A 4 -9.60 -10.59 10.85
C SER A 4 -10.99 -10.44 11.51
N ASP A 5 -11.72 -9.37 11.20
CA ASP A 5 -13.07 -9.14 11.76
C ASP A 5 -14.12 -10.06 11.14
N LEU A 6 -13.81 -10.74 10.05
CA LEU A 6 -14.68 -11.66 9.32
C LEU A 6 -14.35 -13.13 9.60
N MET A 7 -13.23 -13.41 10.29
CA MET A 7 -12.79 -14.78 10.55
C MET A 7 -13.33 -15.27 11.90
N PRO A 8 -13.88 -16.50 11.98
CA PRO A 8 -14.30 -17.08 13.25
C PRO A 8 -13.15 -17.10 14.26
N TYR A 9 -13.44 -16.78 15.51
CA TYR A 9 -12.44 -16.79 16.61
C TYR A 9 -11.64 -18.11 16.71
N GLY A 10 -12.26 -19.23 16.36
CA GLY A 10 -11.64 -20.55 16.35
C GLY A 10 -10.82 -20.89 15.09
N TYR A 11 -10.70 -19.97 14.14
CA TYR A 11 -10.04 -20.25 12.86
C TYR A 11 -8.55 -20.64 12.97
N PRO A 12 -7.73 -20.02 13.85
CA PRO A 12 -6.37 -20.49 14.09
C PRO A 12 -6.26 -21.97 14.44
N LYS A 13 -7.15 -22.44 15.34
CA LYS A 13 -7.21 -23.87 15.72
C LYS A 13 -7.61 -24.80 14.58
N GLN A 14 -8.36 -24.29 13.60
CA GLN A 14 -8.69 -25.07 12.39
C GLN A 14 -7.45 -25.22 11.48
N LEU A 15 -6.67 -24.14 11.31
CA LEU A 15 -5.44 -24.16 10.52
C LEU A 15 -4.37 -25.09 11.14
N GLU A 16 -4.28 -25.12 12.47
CA GLU A 16 -3.36 -26.02 13.18
C GLU A 16 -3.62 -27.50 12.90
N LYS A 17 -4.89 -27.90 12.66
CA LYS A 17 -5.25 -29.28 12.27
C LYS A 17 -4.64 -29.69 10.92
N TYR A 18 -4.31 -28.72 10.10
CA TYR A 18 -3.66 -28.93 8.80
C TYR A 18 -2.13 -28.74 8.88
N GLY A 19 -1.56 -28.64 10.10
CA GLY A 19 -0.13 -28.41 10.30
C GLY A 19 0.32 -26.96 10.04
N ILE A 20 -0.62 -26.01 9.94
CA ILE A 20 -0.35 -24.60 9.69
C ILE A 20 -0.29 -23.88 11.04
N HIS A 21 0.89 -23.39 11.41
CA HIS A 21 1.03 -22.54 12.60
C HIS A 21 0.39 -21.17 12.33
N CYS A 22 -0.49 -20.75 13.22
CA CYS A 22 -1.24 -19.51 13.07
C CYS A 22 -1.24 -18.71 14.37
N LYS A 23 -0.99 -17.41 14.28
CA LYS A 23 -1.05 -16.46 15.39
C LYS A 23 -1.96 -15.29 15.05
N MET A 24 -2.69 -14.80 16.03
CA MET A 24 -3.47 -13.57 15.91
C MET A 24 -2.66 -12.41 16.52
N PHE A 25 -2.35 -11.43 15.69
CA PHE A 25 -1.73 -10.20 16.15
C PHE A 25 -2.78 -9.21 16.68
N SER A 26 -2.56 -8.69 17.89
CA SER A 26 -3.38 -7.64 18.52
C SER A 26 -4.91 -7.86 18.36
N PRO A 27 -5.47 -8.97 18.92
CA PRO A 27 -6.91 -9.23 18.82
C PRO A 27 -7.71 -8.08 19.45
N VAL A 28 -8.85 -7.73 18.86
CA VAL A 28 -9.73 -6.67 19.38
C VAL A 28 -10.23 -7.05 20.76
N ARG A 29 -10.00 -6.18 21.73
CA ARG A 29 -10.55 -6.29 23.09
C ARG A 29 -11.59 -5.18 23.28
N PRO A 30 -12.70 -5.41 23.99
CA PRO A 30 -13.71 -4.39 24.25
C PRO A 30 -13.24 -3.37 25.31
N VAL A 31 -12.12 -2.71 25.06
CA VAL A 31 -11.51 -1.68 25.92
C VAL A 31 -11.18 -0.48 25.03
N LEU A 32 -11.51 0.73 25.49
CA LEU A 32 -11.10 1.96 24.85
C LEU A 32 -9.58 2.13 25.02
N SER A 33 -8.81 1.77 23.99
CA SER A 33 -7.35 1.94 23.97
C SER A 33 -6.91 2.42 22.59
N SER A 34 -6.08 3.45 22.56
CA SER A 34 -5.46 3.97 21.34
C SER A 34 -4.59 2.92 20.63
N TYR A 35 -3.96 2.02 21.38
CA TYR A 35 -3.17 0.90 20.84
C TYR A 35 -3.97 -0.08 19.97
N GLN A 36 -5.30 -0.10 20.07
CA GLN A 36 -6.13 -0.94 19.19
C GLN A 36 -6.15 -0.45 17.74
N ASN A 37 -5.70 0.79 17.48
CA ASN A 37 -5.53 1.31 16.14
C ASN A 37 -4.26 0.78 15.45
N ASN A 38 -3.26 0.29 16.22
CA ASN A 38 -2.03 -0.25 15.69
C ASN A 38 -2.28 -1.67 15.15
N ARG A 39 -2.60 -1.76 13.85
CA ARG A 39 -2.89 -3.02 13.16
C ARG A 39 -1.75 -3.41 12.24
N ASP A 40 -1.52 -4.71 12.12
CA ASP A 40 -0.66 -5.22 11.05
C ASP A 40 -1.45 -5.24 9.74
N HIS A 41 -1.13 -4.30 8.87
CA HIS A 41 -1.77 -4.16 7.56
C HIS A 41 -0.87 -4.69 6.42
N ARG A 42 0.30 -5.22 6.74
CA ARG A 42 1.22 -5.80 5.76
C ARG A 42 0.65 -7.06 5.14
N LYS A 43 0.92 -7.25 3.86
CA LYS A 43 0.61 -8.46 3.10
C LYS A 43 1.94 -9.04 2.67
N ILE A 44 2.46 -9.98 3.44
CA ILE A 44 3.77 -10.59 3.21
C ILE A 44 3.56 -12.09 3.02
N THR A 45 4.04 -12.61 1.90
CA THR A 45 4.20 -14.06 1.68
C THR A 45 5.65 -14.34 1.35
N VAL A 46 6.30 -15.21 2.10
CA VAL A 46 7.67 -15.63 1.83
C VAL A 46 7.71 -17.15 1.64
N ILE A 47 8.35 -17.58 0.59
CA ILE A 47 8.51 -18.99 0.23
C ILE A 47 9.99 -19.34 0.30
N ASP A 48 10.34 -20.28 1.17
CA ASP A 48 11.68 -20.85 1.35
C ASP A 48 12.78 -19.79 1.62
N GLY A 49 12.40 -18.62 2.16
CA GLY A 49 13.32 -17.50 2.41
C GLY A 49 13.88 -16.82 1.16
N HIS A 50 13.52 -17.29 -0.03
CA HIS A 50 14.07 -16.86 -1.33
C HIS A 50 13.12 -16.05 -2.17
N THR A 51 11.82 -16.35 -2.15
CA THR A 51 10.80 -15.66 -2.93
C THR A 51 9.82 -14.98 -2.00
N ALA A 52 9.58 -13.68 -2.22
CA ALA A 52 8.62 -12.91 -1.43
C ALA A 52 7.59 -12.21 -2.33
N PHE A 53 6.39 -12.03 -1.80
CA PHE A 53 5.32 -11.25 -2.42
C PHE A 53 4.80 -10.22 -1.43
N THR A 54 4.52 -9.02 -1.91
CA THR A 54 3.81 -7.97 -1.17
C THR A 54 2.97 -7.11 -2.11
N GLY A 55 2.10 -6.27 -1.56
CA GLY A 55 1.23 -5.38 -2.32
C GLY A 55 -0.07 -5.07 -1.59
N GLY A 56 -1.09 -4.66 -2.33
CA GLY A 56 -2.41 -4.33 -1.78
C GLY A 56 -3.32 -5.54 -1.53
N VAL A 57 -3.05 -6.68 -2.16
CA VAL A 57 -3.95 -7.84 -2.23
C VAL A 57 -4.13 -8.52 -0.89
N ASN A 58 -5.37 -8.62 -0.40
CA ASN A 58 -5.74 -9.49 0.73
C ASN A 58 -6.24 -10.86 0.24
N LEU A 59 -6.24 -11.86 1.11
CA LEU A 59 -6.74 -13.20 0.81
C LEU A 59 -8.28 -13.23 0.93
N ALA A 60 -8.96 -12.72 -0.11
CA ALA A 60 -10.41 -12.78 -0.23
C ALA A 60 -10.85 -12.76 -1.71
N ASP A 61 -12.03 -13.28 -2.01
CA ASP A 61 -12.52 -13.50 -3.38
C ASP A 61 -12.74 -12.21 -4.18
N GLU A 62 -13.07 -11.11 -3.52
CA GLU A 62 -13.21 -9.80 -4.15
C GLU A 62 -11.89 -9.28 -4.74
N TYR A 63 -10.75 -9.54 -4.11
CA TYR A 63 -9.42 -9.07 -4.57
C TYR A 63 -8.95 -9.74 -5.85
N ILE A 64 -9.52 -10.87 -6.18
CA ILE A 64 -9.22 -11.62 -7.42
C ILE A 64 -10.41 -11.63 -8.39
N ASN A 65 -11.40 -10.75 -8.18
CA ASN A 65 -12.60 -10.60 -8.99
C ASN A 65 -13.48 -11.87 -9.13
N ARG A 66 -13.35 -12.83 -8.22
CA ARG A 66 -14.28 -13.97 -8.13
C ARG A 66 -15.62 -13.59 -7.54
N LYS A 67 -15.64 -12.55 -6.69
CA LYS A 67 -16.85 -11.96 -6.12
C LYS A 67 -16.87 -10.48 -6.43
N VAL A 68 -17.85 -10.04 -7.20
CA VAL A 68 -18.05 -8.62 -7.49
C VAL A 68 -18.76 -7.96 -6.31
N ARG A 69 -18.09 -6.99 -5.66
CA ARG A 69 -18.64 -6.25 -4.52
C ARG A 69 -18.69 -4.75 -4.78
N PHE A 70 -17.61 -4.19 -5.35
CA PHE A 70 -17.46 -2.77 -5.64
C PHE A 70 -17.02 -2.55 -7.09
N GLY A 71 -17.67 -3.26 -8.03
CA GLY A 71 -17.22 -3.32 -9.42
C GLY A 71 -15.95 -4.14 -9.58
N HIS A 72 -15.18 -3.85 -10.62
CA HIS A 72 -13.89 -4.49 -10.85
C HIS A 72 -12.87 -4.04 -9.79
N TRP A 73 -12.23 -5.00 -9.13
CA TRP A 73 -11.19 -4.75 -8.14
C TRP A 73 -9.83 -4.68 -8.82
N LYS A 74 -9.20 -3.50 -8.84
CA LYS A 74 -7.85 -3.27 -9.37
C LYS A 74 -6.86 -3.20 -8.22
N ASP A 75 -5.93 -4.13 -8.19
CA ASP A 75 -4.86 -4.16 -7.19
C ASP A 75 -3.51 -4.42 -7.85
N THR A 76 -2.42 -4.23 -7.10
CA THR A 76 -1.04 -4.46 -7.55
C THR A 76 -0.28 -5.23 -6.47
N ALA A 77 0.53 -6.18 -6.92
CA ALA A 77 1.47 -6.91 -6.08
C ALA A 77 2.80 -7.05 -6.81
N ILE A 78 3.88 -7.16 -6.04
CA ILE A 78 5.23 -7.38 -6.55
C ILE A 78 5.79 -8.69 -6.01
N MET A 79 6.51 -9.41 -6.86
CA MET A 79 7.30 -10.60 -6.52
C MET A 79 8.77 -10.24 -6.48
N LEU A 80 9.45 -10.61 -5.41
CA LEU A 80 10.89 -10.48 -5.25
C LEU A 80 11.54 -11.86 -5.16
N LYS A 81 12.74 -11.98 -5.68
CA LYS A 81 13.58 -13.19 -5.54
C LYS A 81 14.98 -12.83 -5.04
N GLY A 82 15.60 -13.75 -4.31
CA GLY A 82 16.94 -13.59 -3.77
C GLY A 82 16.99 -12.74 -2.50
N ASP A 83 18.06 -11.96 -2.32
CA ASP A 83 18.37 -11.27 -1.06
C ASP A 83 17.28 -10.30 -0.58
N ALA A 84 16.58 -9.64 -1.50
CA ALA A 84 15.48 -8.74 -1.15
C ALA A 84 14.33 -9.46 -0.41
N ALA A 85 14.11 -10.76 -0.65
CA ALA A 85 13.10 -11.53 0.08
C ALA A 85 13.42 -11.65 1.59
N THR A 86 14.69 -11.59 1.96
CA THR A 86 15.13 -11.65 3.36
C THR A 86 14.57 -10.50 4.19
N GLY A 87 14.43 -9.28 3.63
CA GLY A 87 13.84 -8.15 4.33
C GLY A 87 12.41 -8.46 4.80
N PHE A 88 11.59 -9.04 3.93
CA PHE A 88 10.21 -9.45 4.29
C PHE A 88 10.18 -10.63 5.26
N LEU A 89 11.10 -11.59 5.10
CA LEU A 89 11.25 -12.68 6.05
C LEU A 89 11.52 -12.14 7.47
N MET A 90 12.45 -11.18 7.59
CA MET A 90 12.77 -10.57 8.89
C MET A 90 11.57 -9.81 9.48
N MET A 91 10.86 -9.03 8.67
CA MET A 91 9.64 -8.33 9.12
C MET A 91 8.59 -9.31 9.65
N PHE A 92 8.40 -10.45 8.97
CA PHE A 92 7.49 -11.49 9.42
C PHE A 92 7.93 -12.13 10.73
N LEU A 93 9.21 -12.55 10.83
CA LEU A 93 9.75 -13.23 12.00
C LEU A 93 9.78 -12.34 13.24
N GLN A 94 10.10 -11.06 13.08
CA GLN A 94 10.02 -10.08 14.17
C GLN A 94 8.60 -10.02 14.74
N MET A 95 7.58 -9.94 13.88
CA MET A 95 6.18 -9.89 14.31
C MET A 95 5.71 -11.20 14.91
N TRP A 96 6.17 -12.32 14.34
CA TRP A 96 5.87 -13.66 14.86
C TRP A 96 6.37 -13.85 16.29
N ASN A 97 7.53 -13.30 16.63
CA ASN A 97 8.19 -13.48 17.92
C ASN A 97 7.79 -12.45 18.98
N ILE A 98 7.12 -11.36 18.62
CA ILE A 98 6.63 -10.35 19.59
C ILE A 98 5.81 -10.98 20.73
N THR A 99 5.01 -12.01 20.42
CA THR A 99 4.13 -12.66 21.39
C THR A 99 4.78 -13.78 22.19
N GLU A 100 5.96 -14.24 21.81
CA GLU A 100 6.58 -15.43 22.40
C GLU A 100 7.66 -15.13 23.44
N HIS A 101 8.10 -13.87 23.54
CA HIS A 101 9.23 -13.47 24.39
C HIS A 101 10.48 -14.35 24.22
N ARG A 102 10.62 -14.94 23.03
CA ARG A 102 11.76 -15.79 22.63
C ARG A 102 12.43 -15.18 21.44
N THR A 103 13.75 -15.21 21.46
CA THR A 103 14.56 -14.94 20.28
C THR A 103 14.81 -16.27 19.57
N ASP A 104 14.14 -16.50 18.45
CA ASP A 104 14.46 -17.62 17.57
C ASP A 104 15.77 -17.36 16.83
N ASP A 105 16.50 -18.43 16.51
CA ASP A 105 17.60 -18.34 15.57
C ASP A 105 17.04 -18.14 14.15
N TYR A 106 17.01 -16.90 13.71
CA TYR A 106 16.51 -16.54 12.37
C TYR A 106 17.38 -17.11 11.24
N ALA A 107 18.65 -17.46 11.52
CA ALA A 107 19.57 -18.01 10.53
C ALA A 107 19.07 -19.32 9.90
N ARG A 108 18.22 -20.06 10.61
CA ARG A 108 17.63 -21.31 10.10
C ARG A 108 16.59 -21.10 8.99
N TYR A 109 16.02 -19.90 8.90
CA TYR A 109 15.02 -19.54 7.90
C TYR A 109 15.61 -18.81 6.69
N LEU A 110 16.87 -18.40 6.78
CA LEU A 110 17.56 -17.73 5.68
C LEU A 110 17.79 -18.70 4.54
N TYR A 111 17.50 -18.25 3.33
CA TYR A 111 17.87 -18.99 2.13
C TYR A 111 19.39 -19.12 2.05
N ARG A 112 19.85 -20.35 1.89
CA ARG A 112 21.26 -20.67 1.66
C ARG A 112 21.36 -21.29 0.27
N PRO A 113 21.79 -20.55 -0.75
CA PRO A 113 21.96 -21.11 -2.08
C PRO A 113 23.01 -22.23 -2.02
N ALA A 114 22.66 -23.38 -2.57
CA ALA A 114 23.67 -24.42 -2.86
C ALA A 114 24.62 -23.85 -3.92
N ALA A 115 25.88 -23.60 -3.56
CA ALA A 115 26.98 -23.05 -4.36
C ALA A 115 26.52 -22.18 -5.53
N SER A 116 26.56 -20.88 -5.33
CA SER A 116 26.05 -19.81 -6.19
C SER A 116 26.17 -20.07 -7.68
N ASN A 117 25.04 -20.07 -8.37
CA ASN A 117 25.01 -19.76 -9.79
C ASN A 117 24.89 -18.23 -9.90
N PRO A 118 25.94 -17.47 -10.25
CA PRO A 118 25.90 -16.01 -10.28
C PRO A 118 25.02 -15.42 -11.42
N LYS A 119 24.29 -16.25 -12.13
CA LYS A 119 23.48 -15.88 -13.31
C LYS A 119 22.02 -15.51 -13.02
N GLU A 120 21.55 -15.51 -11.77
CA GLU A 120 20.14 -15.22 -11.48
C GLU A 120 19.81 -13.72 -11.28
N SER A 121 20.76 -12.83 -11.33
CA SER A 121 20.49 -11.38 -11.26
C SER A 121 20.71 -10.71 -12.61
N ASP A 122 19.79 -10.86 -13.54
CA ASP A 122 19.68 -9.96 -14.71
C ASP A 122 19.13 -8.57 -14.34
N GLY A 123 18.94 -8.30 -13.05
CA GLY A 123 18.37 -7.06 -12.54
C GLY A 123 19.40 -5.95 -12.45
N THR A 124 19.23 -4.89 -13.24
CA THR A 124 19.87 -3.61 -12.99
C THR A 124 19.12 -2.83 -11.92
N GLY A 125 19.82 -1.91 -11.23
CA GLY A 125 19.23 -1.04 -10.23
C GLY A 125 19.13 -1.67 -8.85
N PHE A 126 18.27 -1.09 -8.00
CA PHE A 126 18.15 -1.45 -6.59
C PHE A 126 16.71 -1.81 -6.25
N VAL A 127 16.57 -2.77 -5.35
CA VAL A 127 15.30 -3.23 -4.76
C VAL A 127 15.45 -3.17 -3.26
N MET A 128 14.68 -2.32 -2.59
CA MET A 128 14.77 -2.10 -1.15
C MET A 128 13.41 -2.36 -0.49
N PRO A 129 13.23 -3.55 0.12
CA PRO A 129 12.10 -3.79 1.01
C PRO A 129 12.23 -2.93 2.27
N TYR A 130 11.14 -2.30 2.68
CA TYR A 130 11.10 -1.55 3.93
C TYR A 130 9.78 -1.73 4.65
N GLY A 131 9.82 -1.57 5.97
CA GLY A 131 8.66 -1.57 6.84
C GLY A 131 8.45 -0.22 7.48
N ASP A 132 7.22 0.02 7.91
CA ASP A 132 6.84 1.16 8.72
C ASP A 132 6.19 0.66 10.02
N SER A 133 6.45 1.32 11.13
CA SER A 133 6.00 0.91 12.46
C SER A 133 5.44 2.10 13.23
N PRO A 134 4.26 1.98 13.84
CA PRO A 134 3.71 3.05 14.65
C PRO A 134 4.35 3.17 16.05
N LEU A 135 5.42 2.40 16.33
CA LEU A 135 6.00 2.29 17.68
C LEU A 135 7.35 2.97 17.84
N ASP A 136 7.95 3.47 16.76
CA ASP A 136 9.30 4.07 16.78
C ASP A 136 9.31 5.59 16.56
N ASN A 137 8.12 6.21 16.40
CA ASN A 137 7.93 7.64 16.10
C ASN A 137 8.52 8.08 14.75
N GLU A 138 8.76 7.13 13.82
CA GLU A 138 9.19 7.41 12.47
C GLU A 138 8.05 7.10 11.49
N THR A 139 7.81 7.96 10.51
CA THR A 139 6.81 7.77 9.46
C THR A 139 7.51 7.47 8.13
N VAL A 140 8.18 6.31 8.08
CA VAL A 140 9.04 5.92 6.96
C VAL A 140 8.28 5.94 5.64
N GLY A 141 7.04 5.40 5.62
CA GLY A 141 6.20 5.37 4.43
C GLY A 141 5.90 6.76 3.89
N GLN A 142 5.54 7.70 4.78
CA GLN A 142 5.28 9.09 4.41
C GLN A 142 6.55 9.77 3.88
N HIS A 143 7.67 9.61 4.56
CA HIS A 143 8.93 10.22 4.16
C HIS A 143 9.40 9.71 2.79
N VAL A 144 9.23 8.43 2.50
CA VAL A 144 9.53 7.87 1.16
C VAL A 144 8.65 8.49 0.07
N TYR A 145 7.35 8.67 0.33
CA TYR A 145 6.46 9.33 -0.62
C TYR A 145 6.82 10.80 -0.84
N MET A 146 7.13 11.52 0.24
CA MET A 146 7.58 12.92 0.16
C MET A 146 8.91 13.07 -0.58
N ASP A 147 9.85 12.14 -0.36
CA ASP A 147 11.13 12.12 -1.06
C ASP A 147 10.93 11.95 -2.57
N ILE A 148 10.10 11.00 -3.00
CA ILE A 148 9.77 10.80 -4.41
C ILE A 148 9.15 12.07 -5.01
N LEU A 149 8.18 12.71 -4.33
CA LEU A 149 7.54 13.94 -4.78
C LEU A 149 8.56 15.10 -4.90
N ASN A 150 9.48 15.22 -3.94
CA ASN A 150 10.46 16.30 -3.91
C ASN A 150 11.57 16.15 -4.95
N GLU A 151 12.01 14.91 -5.21
CA GLU A 151 13.09 14.64 -6.18
C GLU A 151 12.62 14.51 -7.63
N SER A 152 11.31 14.36 -7.85
CA SER A 152 10.74 14.20 -9.20
C SER A 152 11.03 15.40 -10.09
N ARG A 153 11.30 15.12 -11.37
CA ARG A 153 11.65 16.10 -12.40
C ARG A 153 10.62 16.24 -13.51
N TYR A 154 9.90 15.16 -13.80
CA TYR A 154 8.93 15.11 -14.90
C TYR A 154 7.55 14.74 -14.45
N TYR A 155 7.40 13.63 -13.70
CA TYR A 155 6.10 13.16 -13.26
C TYR A 155 6.15 12.33 -11.97
N VAL A 156 5.01 12.33 -11.25
CA VAL A 156 4.66 11.36 -10.22
C VAL A 156 3.25 10.85 -10.48
N HIS A 157 3.12 9.55 -10.63
CA HIS A 157 1.86 8.85 -10.84
C HIS A 157 1.53 7.97 -9.64
N ILE A 158 0.33 8.11 -9.11
CA ILE A 158 -0.09 7.53 -7.84
C ILE A 158 -1.39 6.74 -8.03
N MET A 159 -1.44 5.51 -7.53
CA MET A 159 -2.70 4.79 -7.29
C MET A 159 -2.88 4.56 -5.81
N THR A 160 -4.03 4.93 -5.27
CA THR A 160 -4.36 4.72 -3.86
C THR A 160 -5.88 4.59 -3.65
N PRO A 161 -6.32 3.70 -2.74
CA PRO A 161 -7.76 3.57 -2.45
C PRO A 161 -8.33 4.70 -1.59
N TYR A 162 -7.47 5.37 -0.83
CA TYR A 162 -7.86 6.41 0.12
C TYR A 162 -6.94 7.62 0.00
N LEU A 163 -7.52 8.81 0.24
CA LEU A 163 -6.81 10.08 0.20
C LEU A 163 -7.26 10.90 1.42
N ILE A 164 -6.63 10.64 2.57
CA ILE A 164 -6.90 11.33 3.84
C ILE A 164 -5.57 11.86 4.35
N LEU A 165 -5.22 13.04 3.88
CA LEU A 165 -3.89 13.60 3.97
C LEU A 165 -3.71 14.49 5.20
N ASP A 166 -2.50 14.50 5.73
CA ASP A 166 -2.02 15.55 6.62
C ASP A 166 -1.47 16.75 5.83
N SER A 167 -1.07 17.79 6.55
CA SER A 167 -0.54 19.03 5.97
C SER A 167 0.73 18.82 5.15
N ASP A 168 1.57 17.88 5.55
CA ASP A 168 2.88 17.67 4.95
C ASP A 168 2.72 16.97 3.59
N MET A 169 1.85 15.98 3.50
CA MET A 169 1.50 15.33 2.23
C MET A 169 0.78 16.27 1.27
N ILE A 170 -0.17 17.10 1.75
CA ILE A 170 -0.82 18.13 0.93
C ILE A 170 0.22 19.10 0.39
N THR A 171 1.11 19.57 1.24
CA THR A 171 2.19 20.49 0.85
C THR A 171 3.09 19.85 -0.21
N SER A 172 3.50 18.60 -0.02
CA SER A 172 4.41 17.91 -0.96
C SER A 172 3.76 17.69 -2.32
N LEU A 173 2.49 17.26 -2.37
CA LEU A 173 1.74 17.07 -3.62
C LEU A 173 1.54 18.39 -4.37
N THR A 174 1.07 19.43 -3.66
CA THR A 174 0.81 20.74 -4.26
C THR A 174 2.11 21.42 -4.71
N PHE A 175 3.19 21.26 -3.95
CA PHE A 175 4.49 21.79 -4.30
C PHE A 175 5.08 21.11 -5.54
N ALA A 176 4.97 19.78 -5.66
CA ALA A 176 5.39 19.06 -6.85
C ALA A 176 4.65 19.57 -8.10
N ALA A 177 3.32 19.67 -8.04
CA ALA A 177 2.51 20.19 -9.15
C ALA A 177 2.87 21.64 -9.51
N LYS A 178 3.05 22.53 -8.51
CA LYS A 178 3.44 23.94 -8.73
C LYS A 178 4.86 24.10 -9.30
N ARG A 179 5.74 23.13 -9.11
CA ARG A 179 7.05 23.07 -9.78
C ARG A 179 6.95 22.65 -11.26
N GLY A 180 5.77 22.31 -11.76
CA GLY A 180 5.53 21.83 -13.12
C GLY A 180 5.70 20.32 -13.27
N ILE A 181 5.76 19.56 -12.17
CA ILE A 181 5.79 18.10 -12.20
C ILE A 181 4.37 17.58 -12.48
N GLU A 182 4.21 16.74 -13.50
CA GLU A 182 2.94 16.09 -13.76
C GLU A 182 2.60 15.15 -12.58
N THR A 183 1.66 15.57 -11.75
CA THR A 183 1.23 14.79 -10.58
C THR A 183 -0.17 14.27 -10.82
N ILE A 184 -0.32 12.94 -10.98
CA ILE A 184 -1.59 12.27 -11.26
C ILE A 184 -1.92 11.30 -10.13
N ILE A 185 -3.16 11.38 -9.63
CA ILE A 185 -3.69 10.44 -8.62
C ILE A 185 -4.89 9.71 -9.20
N ILE A 186 -4.85 8.38 -9.21
CA ILE A 186 -6.00 7.53 -9.53
C ILE A 186 -6.65 7.05 -8.24
N MET A 187 -7.94 7.35 -8.11
CA MET A 187 -8.82 7.00 -6.99
C MET A 187 -9.91 6.02 -7.45
N PRO A 188 -10.56 5.27 -6.54
CA PRO A 188 -11.71 4.46 -6.90
C PRO A 188 -12.94 5.33 -7.19
N HIS A 189 -13.73 4.95 -8.22
CA HIS A 189 -15.04 5.56 -8.49
C HIS A 189 -16.13 4.96 -7.60
N ILE A 190 -16.10 3.64 -7.38
CA ILE A 190 -17.05 2.94 -6.52
C ILE A 190 -16.40 2.69 -5.16
N PRO A 191 -16.75 3.43 -4.09
CA PRO A 191 -16.07 3.31 -2.81
C PRO A 191 -16.51 2.07 -2.02
N ASP A 192 -15.57 1.49 -1.25
CA ASP A 192 -15.87 0.47 -0.23
C ASP A 192 -16.42 1.09 1.06
N LYS A 193 -16.02 2.34 1.35
CA LYS A 193 -16.41 3.12 2.54
C LYS A 193 -16.80 4.54 2.12
N ILE A 194 -18.08 4.84 2.18
CA ILE A 194 -18.59 6.13 1.74
C ILE A 194 -17.99 7.32 2.50
N TYR A 195 -17.75 7.18 3.81
CA TYR A 195 -17.16 8.25 4.62
C TYR A 195 -15.72 8.58 4.21
N ALA A 196 -14.91 7.56 3.90
CA ALA A 196 -13.54 7.76 3.45
C ALA A 196 -13.49 8.41 2.07
N TYR A 197 -14.42 8.04 1.18
CA TYR A 197 -14.56 8.64 -0.13
C TYR A 197 -14.98 10.11 -0.05
N LEU A 198 -15.98 10.44 0.78
CA LEU A 198 -16.41 11.81 0.98
C LEU A 198 -15.30 12.69 1.57
N LEU A 199 -14.52 12.14 2.51
CA LEU A 199 -13.37 12.83 3.07
C LEU A 199 -12.27 13.03 2.02
N ALA A 200 -11.97 12.01 1.21
CA ALA A 200 -11.03 12.15 0.09
C ALA A 200 -11.43 13.28 -0.87
N ARG A 201 -12.71 13.36 -1.22
CA ARG A 201 -13.23 14.42 -2.10
C ARG A 201 -13.11 15.83 -1.53
N SER A 202 -13.01 15.98 -0.21
CA SER A 202 -12.80 17.32 0.39
C SER A 202 -11.42 17.89 0.05
N TYR A 203 -10.42 17.05 -0.24
CA TYR A 203 -9.09 17.49 -0.67
C TYR A 203 -8.99 17.78 -2.18
N TYR A 204 -9.92 17.27 -3.00
CA TYR A 204 -9.83 17.36 -4.45
C TYR A 204 -9.72 18.81 -4.95
N ALA A 205 -10.56 19.71 -4.45
CA ALA A 205 -10.55 21.10 -4.92
C ALA A 205 -9.21 21.80 -4.68
N GLU A 206 -8.60 21.61 -3.52
CA GLU A 206 -7.29 22.18 -3.18
C GLU A 206 -6.18 21.61 -4.07
N LEU A 207 -6.14 20.29 -4.24
CA LEU A 207 -5.15 19.61 -5.06
C LEU A 207 -5.29 20.00 -6.54
N LEU A 208 -6.51 20.03 -7.09
CA LEU A 208 -6.78 20.45 -8.47
C LEU A 208 -6.38 21.91 -8.72
N GLN A 209 -6.65 22.82 -7.76
CA GLN A 209 -6.25 24.24 -7.86
C GLN A 209 -4.71 24.38 -7.90
N ALA A 210 -3.99 23.49 -7.26
CA ALA A 210 -2.53 23.47 -7.27
C ALA A 210 -1.93 22.88 -8.56
N GLY A 211 -2.77 22.21 -9.40
CA GLY A 211 -2.35 21.58 -10.65
C GLY A 211 -2.16 20.05 -10.56
N VAL A 212 -2.50 19.43 -9.42
CA VAL A 212 -2.58 17.96 -9.32
C VAL A 212 -3.78 17.50 -10.15
N LYS A 213 -3.60 16.46 -10.97
CA LYS A 213 -4.69 15.82 -11.73
C LYS A 213 -5.25 14.65 -10.94
N ILE A 214 -6.56 14.55 -10.84
CA ILE A 214 -7.25 13.47 -10.14
C ILE A 214 -8.14 12.74 -11.13
N TYR A 215 -8.05 11.42 -11.12
CA TYR A 215 -8.83 10.52 -11.95
C TYR A 215 -9.56 9.50 -11.09
N GLU A 216 -10.80 9.17 -11.46
CA GLU A 216 -11.55 8.09 -10.82
C GLU A 216 -11.67 6.89 -11.75
N TYR A 217 -11.28 5.71 -11.27
CA TYR A 217 -11.35 4.44 -12.00
C TYR A 217 -12.79 3.97 -12.13
N MET A 218 -13.37 4.15 -13.31
CA MET A 218 -14.80 3.94 -13.56
C MET A 218 -15.27 2.49 -13.39
N PRO A 219 -14.49 1.45 -13.74
CA PRO A 219 -14.96 0.07 -13.61
C PRO A 219 -15.19 -0.38 -12.16
N GLY A 220 -14.63 0.31 -11.15
CA GLY A 220 -14.83 -0.12 -9.77
C GLY A 220 -13.87 0.48 -8.74
N PHE A 221 -13.23 -0.40 -7.98
CA PHE A 221 -12.40 -0.05 -6.83
C PHE A 221 -10.91 -0.26 -7.12
N VAL A 222 -10.14 0.82 -7.15
CA VAL A 222 -8.68 0.77 -7.13
C VAL A 222 -8.21 0.56 -5.70
N HIS A 223 -7.53 -0.54 -5.45
CA HIS A 223 -6.94 -0.85 -4.16
C HIS A 223 -5.41 -0.96 -4.21
N ALA A 224 -4.80 -0.71 -5.35
CA ALA A 224 -3.35 -0.61 -5.51
C ALA A 224 -2.78 0.55 -4.66
N LYS A 225 -1.58 0.38 -4.14
CA LYS A 225 -0.78 1.41 -3.47
C LYS A 225 0.54 1.47 -4.19
N VAL A 226 0.59 2.34 -5.18
CA VAL A 226 1.71 2.46 -6.12
C VAL A 226 2.07 3.92 -6.32
N PHE A 227 3.35 4.20 -6.27
CA PHE A 227 3.96 5.45 -6.72
C PHE A 227 4.96 5.12 -7.82
N THR A 228 4.91 5.83 -8.94
CA THR A 228 5.94 5.77 -9.98
C THR A 228 6.40 7.17 -10.34
N SER A 229 7.70 7.34 -10.58
CA SER A 229 8.29 8.63 -10.91
C SER A 229 9.40 8.48 -11.94
N ASP A 230 9.35 9.30 -12.98
CA ASP A 230 10.45 9.59 -13.93
C ASP A 230 11.05 8.32 -14.59
N ASN A 231 10.30 7.23 -14.70
CA ASN A 231 10.79 5.91 -15.14
C ASN A 231 11.99 5.38 -14.34
N THR A 232 12.26 5.95 -13.16
CA THR A 232 13.45 5.64 -12.37
C THR A 232 13.13 5.11 -10.98
N LYS A 233 11.98 5.51 -10.41
CA LYS A 233 11.55 5.16 -9.06
C LYS A 233 10.16 4.55 -9.08
N ALA A 234 9.93 3.54 -8.27
CA ALA A 234 8.59 3.09 -7.94
C ALA A 234 8.51 2.58 -6.49
N VAL A 235 7.34 2.65 -5.91
CA VAL A 235 6.99 2.01 -4.64
C VAL A 235 5.74 1.18 -4.85
N VAL A 236 5.78 -0.07 -4.42
CA VAL A 236 4.65 -1.00 -4.41
C VAL A 236 4.54 -1.61 -3.01
N GLY A 237 3.38 -1.53 -2.39
CA GLY A 237 3.23 -2.06 -1.03
C GLY A 237 1.83 -2.03 -0.47
N SER A 238 1.75 -1.97 0.85
CA SER A 238 0.50 -1.95 1.60
C SER A 238 0.08 -0.54 2.06
N ILE A 239 0.94 0.48 1.90
CA ILE A 239 0.81 1.82 2.48
C ILE A 239 -0.19 2.66 1.69
N ASN A 240 -1.37 2.93 2.24
CA ASN A 240 -2.34 3.86 1.66
C ASN A 240 -1.93 5.32 1.91
N MET A 241 -2.44 6.23 1.10
CA MET A 241 -2.38 7.68 1.38
C MET A 241 -3.49 8.11 2.36
N ASP A 242 -3.53 7.51 3.53
CA ASP A 242 -4.43 7.88 4.61
C ASP A 242 -3.69 7.93 5.95
N TYR A 243 -4.18 8.78 6.85
CA TYR A 243 -3.57 9.02 8.16
C TYR A 243 -3.34 7.72 8.96
N ARG A 244 -4.25 6.75 8.84
CA ARG A 244 -4.13 5.48 9.56
C ARG A 244 -2.97 4.64 9.05
N SER A 245 -2.80 4.54 7.74
CA SER A 245 -1.66 3.83 7.13
C SER A 245 -0.34 4.53 7.42
N LEU A 246 -0.31 5.86 7.32
CA LEU A 246 0.93 6.62 7.45
C LEU A 246 1.42 6.77 8.91
N HIS A 247 0.52 6.62 9.92
CA HIS A 247 0.89 6.92 11.31
C HIS A 247 0.52 5.83 12.32
N LEU A 248 -0.39 4.90 12.01
CA LEU A 248 -0.97 4.02 13.03
C LEU A 248 -0.81 2.53 12.75
N HIS A 249 -0.54 2.14 11.50
CA HIS A 249 -0.43 0.75 11.10
C HIS A 249 1.02 0.30 10.96
N PHE A 250 1.23 -1.01 11.17
CA PHE A 250 2.41 -1.65 10.60
C PHE A 250 2.17 -1.84 9.12
N GLU A 251 3.03 -1.27 8.29
CA GLU A 251 2.97 -1.32 6.85
C GLU A 251 4.29 -1.83 6.26
N CYS A 252 4.29 -2.16 4.99
CA CYS A 252 5.51 -2.48 4.25
C CYS A 252 5.37 -2.13 2.78
N ALA A 253 6.50 -1.89 2.16
CA ALA A 253 6.57 -1.68 0.72
C ALA A 253 7.95 -2.08 0.16
N VAL A 254 8.05 -2.04 -1.16
CA VAL A 254 9.30 -2.17 -1.91
C VAL A 254 9.57 -0.86 -2.61
N TYR A 255 10.71 -0.26 -2.35
CA TYR A 255 11.23 0.84 -3.14
C TYR A 255 12.12 0.29 -4.26
N LEU A 256 11.82 0.67 -5.48
CA LEU A 256 12.56 0.30 -6.69
C LEU A 256 13.29 1.52 -7.23
N PHE A 257 14.57 1.38 -7.55
CA PHE A 257 15.35 2.43 -8.16
C PHE A 257 16.10 1.91 -9.39
N ARG A 258 15.82 2.49 -10.56
CA ARG A 258 16.42 2.11 -11.87
C ARG A 258 16.28 0.61 -12.17
N ASN A 259 15.24 -0.01 -11.66
CA ASN A 259 14.92 -1.42 -11.89
C ASN A 259 13.90 -1.56 -13.03
N PRO A 260 13.98 -2.60 -13.87
CA PRO A 260 13.00 -2.81 -14.97
C PRO A 260 11.54 -2.87 -14.52
N ALA A 261 11.25 -3.30 -13.28
CA ALA A 261 9.90 -3.33 -12.73
C ALA A 261 9.26 -1.93 -12.63
N VAL A 262 10.07 -0.85 -12.52
CA VAL A 262 9.55 0.53 -12.54
C VAL A 262 8.78 0.81 -13.85
N GLN A 263 9.27 0.30 -14.98
CA GLN A 263 8.60 0.46 -16.27
C GLN A 263 7.32 -0.38 -16.36
N GLN A 264 7.30 -1.55 -15.72
CA GLN A 264 6.10 -2.40 -15.66
C GLN A 264 5.01 -1.72 -14.84
N ASP A 265 5.35 -1.13 -13.68
CA ASP A 265 4.41 -0.37 -12.85
C ASP A 265 3.90 0.88 -13.59
N GLY A 266 4.78 1.58 -14.30
CA GLY A 266 4.39 2.71 -15.15
C GLY A 266 3.44 2.31 -16.28
N ALA A 267 3.67 1.18 -16.93
CA ALA A 267 2.79 0.65 -17.97
C ALA A 267 1.42 0.24 -17.40
N ASP A 268 1.38 -0.42 -16.23
CA ASP A 268 0.14 -0.78 -15.53
C ASP A 268 -0.66 0.48 -15.13
N PHE A 269 0.03 1.53 -14.68
CA PHE A 269 -0.60 2.82 -14.40
C PHE A 269 -1.26 3.41 -15.65
N GLN A 270 -0.53 3.47 -16.77
CA GLN A 270 -1.05 4.03 -18.02
C GLN A 270 -2.22 3.21 -18.59
N GLU A 271 -2.19 1.90 -18.47
CA GLU A 271 -3.31 1.05 -18.86
C GLU A 271 -4.55 1.29 -17.97
N THR A 272 -4.33 1.42 -16.65
CA THR A 272 -5.40 1.74 -15.71
C THR A 272 -6.03 3.10 -15.99
N LEU A 273 -5.20 4.10 -16.32
CA LEU A 273 -5.65 5.48 -16.62
C LEU A 273 -6.63 5.55 -17.80
N LYS A 274 -6.51 4.66 -18.80
CA LYS A 274 -7.45 4.60 -19.94
C LYS A 274 -8.89 4.29 -19.51
N HIS A 275 -9.08 3.69 -18.36
CA HIS A 275 -10.37 3.34 -17.79
C HIS A 275 -10.87 4.35 -16.74
N CYS A 276 -10.19 5.49 -16.62
CA CYS A 276 -10.50 6.51 -15.64
C CYS A 276 -11.19 7.74 -16.26
N GLN A 277 -11.94 8.41 -15.45
CA GLN A 277 -12.52 9.74 -15.75
C GLN A 277 -11.73 10.79 -14.99
N GLU A 278 -11.30 11.83 -15.68
CA GLU A 278 -10.70 13.01 -15.06
C GLU A 278 -11.73 13.78 -14.24
N ILE A 279 -11.37 14.19 -13.05
CA ILE A 279 -12.20 15.01 -12.16
C ILE A 279 -11.77 16.47 -12.32
N THR A 280 -12.75 17.33 -12.49
CA THR A 280 -12.57 18.77 -12.66
C THR A 280 -13.01 19.57 -11.43
N LEU A 281 -12.63 20.84 -11.36
CA LEU A 281 -13.14 21.75 -10.32
C LEU A 281 -14.66 21.92 -10.39
N GLU A 282 -15.26 21.80 -11.58
CA GLU A 282 -16.72 21.85 -11.74
C GLU A 282 -17.39 20.63 -11.11
N ASP A 283 -16.79 19.44 -11.27
CA ASP A 283 -17.30 18.22 -10.62
C ASP A 283 -17.24 18.33 -9.09
N CYS A 284 -16.23 19.04 -8.55
CA CYS A 284 -16.14 19.29 -7.11
C CYS A 284 -17.26 20.22 -6.62
N ARG A 285 -17.66 21.23 -7.41
CA ARG A 285 -18.73 22.19 -7.05
C ARG A 285 -20.13 21.58 -7.15
N THR A 286 -20.33 20.72 -8.14
CA THR A 286 -21.65 20.14 -8.45
C THR A 286 -21.93 18.87 -7.66
N TYR A 287 -20.93 18.28 -7.00
CA TYR A 287 -21.11 17.07 -6.22
C TYR A 287 -22.05 17.31 -5.03
N PRO A 288 -23.17 16.58 -4.93
CA PRO A 288 -24.14 16.79 -3.86
C PRO A 288 -23.55 16.33 -2.52
N MET A 289 -23.10 17.26 -1.71
CA MET A 289 -22.72 16.98 -0.32
C MET A 289 -23.98 16.51 0.43
N PRO A 290 -23.97 15.34 1.07
CA PRO A 290 -25.07 14.94 1.94
C PRO A 290 -25.21 16.00 3.04
N LYS A 291 -26.38 16.63 3.15
CA LYS A 291 -26.71 17.71 4.13
C LYS A 291 -26.50 17.30 5.61
N LYS A 292 -25.98 16.11 5.88
CA LYS A 292 -25.76 15.54 7.23
C LYS A 292 -24.34 15.60 7.74
N ILE A 293 -23.40 16.21 7.01
CA ILE A 293 -21.99 16.36 7.49
C ILE A 293 -21.70 17.82 7.88
N ALA A 294 -22.68 18.71 7.77
CA ALA A 294 -22.59 20.10 8.21
C ALA A 294 -23.37 20.29 9.52
N GLY A 295 -23.04 19.49 10.53
CA GLY A 295 -23.57 19.61 11.88
C GLY A 295 -22.50 19.23 12.90
#